data_bf4e96cc3106d7b9937c3ca50efb0aa5
#
_entry.id   bf4e96cc3106d7b9937c3ca50efb0aa5
#
_cell.length_a   1.000
_cell.length_b   1.000
_cell.length_c   1.000
_cell.angle_alpha   90.00
_cell.angle_beta   90.00
_cell.angle_gamma   90.00
#
_symmetry.space_group_name_H-M   'P 1'
#
loop_
_entity.id
_entity.type
_entity.pdbx_description
1 polymer ?
#
loop_
_entity_poly.entity_id
_entity_poly.type
_entity_poly.pdbx_seq_one_letter_code
_entity_poly.pdbx_strand_id
1 'polypeptide(L)'
;MNERIKRIRNSLNISQTDFAQKLSISRSAVCKMESGENYPSEQTIKLMCGEFSVNEEWLRTGKGEMFIEKSKDEQIAEMLADIQTGGEDTFKHRLVSALSKLNKEDWESLEKLIDLINKE
;
A
#
# COMPACT_ATOMS: atom_id res chain seq x y z
N MET A 1 -2.65 15.89 -15.46
CA MET A 1 -2.07 14.55 -15.26
C MET A 1 -0.62 14.60 -14.79
N ASN A 2 0.25 15.34 -15.49
CA ASN A 2 1.69 15.37 -15.15
C ASN A 2 2.00 15.82 -13.71
N GLU A 3 1.35 16.86 -13.24
CA GLU A 3 1.56 17.35 -11.87
C GLU A 3 1.09 16.34 -10.82
N ARG A 4 0.02 15.63 -11.11
CA ARG A 4 -0.51 14.61 -10.21
C ARG A 4 0.44 13.42 -10.11
N ILE A 5 1.05 13.01 -11.21
CA ILE A 5 2.07 11.93 -11.21
C ILE A 5 3.25 12.34 -10.30
N LYS A 6 3.72 13.56 -10.45
CA LYS A 6 4.81 14.09 -9.61
C LYS A 6 4.40 14.13 -8.13
N ARG A 7 3.15 14.50 -7.83
CA ARG A 7 2.63 14.52 -6.46
C ARG A 7 2.59 13.12 -5.85
N ILE A 8 2.22 12.10 -6.62
CA ILE A 8 2.26 10.71 -6.15
C ILE A 8 3.67 10.35 -5.73
N ARG A 9 4.65 10.59 -6.60
CA ARG A 9 6.05 10.25 -6.32
C ARG A 9 6.55 10.98 -5.08
N ASN A 10 6.29 12.28 -4.98
CA ASN A 10 6.72 13.07 -3.83
C ASN A 10 6.05 12.62 -2.52
N SER A 11 4.77 12.23 -2.59
CA SER A 11 4.04 11.70 -1.43
C SER A 11 4.63 10.39 -0.92
N LEU A 12 5.15 9.57 -1.85
CA LEU A 12 5.81 8.30 -1.50
C LEU A 12 7.27 8.50 -1.08
N ASN A 13 7.79 9.71 -1.26
CA ASN A 13 9.15 10.09 -0.90
C ASN A 13 10.21 9.21 -1.60
N ILE A 14 10.01 8.96 -2.89
CA ILE A 14 10.93 8.16 -3.71
C ILE A 14 11.46 8.99 -4.88
N SER A 15 12.60 8.57 -5.42
CA SER A 15 13.22 9.22 -6.57
C SER A 15 12.52 8.84 -7.87
N GLN A 16 12.80 9.59 -8.95
CA GLN A 16 12.31 9.23 -10.28
C GLN A 16 12.84 7.85 -10.71
N THR A 17 14.06 7.53 -10.35
CA THR A 17 14.67 6.22 -10.66
C THR A 17 13.92 5.10 -9.96
N ASP A 18 13.62 5.24 -8.67
CA ASP A 18 12.88 4.24 -7.90
C ASP A 18 11.45 4.08 -8.42
N PHE A 19 10.80 5.19 -8.74
CA PHE A 19 9.46 5.20 -9.31
C PHE A 19 9.42 4.44 -10.63
N ALA A 20 10.41 4.71 -11.50
CA ALA A 20 10.54 4.04 -12.79
C ALA A 20 10.76 2.53 -12.63
N GLN A 21 11.61 2.12 -11.70
CA GLN A 21 11.87 0.71 -11.43
C GLN A 21 10.60 -0.02 -11.00
N LYS A 22 9.82 0.58 -10.12
CA LYS A 22 8.58 -0.01 -9.64
C LYS A 22 7.54 -0.18 -10.74
N LEU A 23 7.55 0.69 -11.73
CA LEU A 23 6.64 0.63 -12.88
C LEU A 23 7.23 -0.11 -14.08
N SER A 24 8.47 -0.59 -13.97
CA SER A 24 9.18 -1.28 -15.06
C SER A 24 9.31 -0.42 -16.32
N ILE A 25 9.54 0.86 -16.14
CA ILE A 25 9.78 1.82 -17.24
C ILE A 25 11.11 2.55 -16.99
N SER A 26 11.57 3.31 -17.98
CA SER A 26 12.80 4.06 -17.85
C SER A 26 12.62 5.33 -17.04
N ARG A 27 13.70 5.81 -16.41
CA ARG A 27 13.70 7.11 -15.73
C ARG A 27 13.32 8.24 -16.70
N SER A 28 13.80 8.15 -17.95
CA SER A 28 13.49 9.10 -19.00
C SER A 28 11.98 9.18 -19.24
N ALA A 29 11.29 8.03 -19.23
CA ALA A 29 9.83 7.99 -19.38
C ALA A 29 9.13 8.70 -18.22
N VAL A 30 9.59 8.49 -16.99
CA VAL A 30 9.05 9.18 -15.80
C VAL A 30 9.26 10.68 -15.93
N CYS A 31 10.47 11.10 -16.30
CA CYS A 31 10.81 12.50 -16.47
C CYS A 31 9.87 13.18 -17.47
N LYS A 32 9.61 12.55 -18.60
CA LYS A 32 8.73 13.07 -19.65
C LYS A 32 7.27 13.12 -19.21
N MET A 33 6.81 12.14 -18.44
CA MET A 33 5.46 12.14 -17.89
C MET A 33 5.28 13.27 -16.86
N GLU A 34 6.26 13.51 -16.01
CA GLU A 34 6.20 14.56 -14.99
C GLU A 34 6.31 15.96 -15.59
N SER A 35 7.06 16.12 -16.68
CA SER A 35 7.18 17.40 -17.37
C SER A 35 6.00 17.76 -18.25
N GLY A 36 5.12 16.78 -18.52
CA GLY A 36 4.00 16.98 -19.44
C GLY A 36 4.33 16.73 -20.90
N GLU A 37 5.58 16.35 -21.21
CA GLU A 37 6.01 16.07 -22.57
C GLU A 37 5.31 14.85 -23.16
N ASN A 38 5.11 13.79 -22.33
CA ASN A 38 4.40 12.60 -22.74
C ASN A 38 3.24 12.33 -21.78
N TYR A 39 2.10 11.91 -22.35
CA TYR A 39 0.98 11.40 -21.57
C TYR A 39 1.18 9.91 -21.32
N PRO A 40 0.98 9.41 -20.10
CA PRO A 40 1.16 7.98 -19.85
C PRO A 40 0.12 7.15 -20.60
N SER A 41 0.53 5.93 -21.01
CA SER A 41 -0.37 5.00 -21.65
C SER A 41 -1.40 4.47 -20.62
N GLU A 42 -2.52 3.93 -21.13
CA GLU A 42 -3.53 3.30 -20.27
C GLU A 42 -2.92 2.22 -19.38
N GLN A 43 -2.02 1.42 -19.95
CA GLN A 43 -1.33 0.38 -19.20
C GLN A 43 -0.49 0.98 -18.05
N THR A 44 0.25 2.06 -18.31
CA THR A 44 1.06 2.73 -17.31
C THR A 44 0.19 3.33 -16.20
N ILE A 45 -0.94 3.92 -16.55
CA ILE A 45 -1.90 4.46 -15.57
C ILE A 45 -2.39 3.35 -14.65
N LYS A 46 -2.77 2.22 -15.21
CA LYS A 46 -3.25 1.07 -14.43
C LYS A 46 -2.17 0.48 -13.56
N LEU A 47 -0.94 0.43 -14.06
CA LEU A 47 0.21 -0.02 -13.26
C LEU A 47 0.47 0.89 -12.07
N MET A 48 0.43 2.21 -12.27
CA MET A 48 0.57 3.16 -11.18
C MET A 48 -0.51 2.98 -10.12
N CYS A 49 -1.74 2.85 -10.54
CA CYS A 49 -2.87 2.68 -9.62
C CYS A 49 -2.77 1.38 -8.83
N GLY A 50 -2.35 0.30 -9.49
CA GLY A 50 -2.18 -1.00 -8.83
C GLY A 50 -0.98 -1.05 -7.90
N GLU A 51 0.16 -0.53 -8.34
CA GLU A 51 1.42 -0.59 -7.57
C GLU A 51 1.39 0.29 -6.33
N PHE A 52 0.81 1.49 -6.44
CA PHE A 52 0.85 2.48 -5.37
C PHE A 52 -0.50 2.72 -4.69
N SER A 53 -1.52 1.96 -5.04
CA SER A 53 -2.89 2.12 -4.51
C SER A 53 -3.43 3.54 -4.76
N VAL A 54 -3.18 4.05 -5.95
CA VAL A 54 -3.64 5.38 -6.37
C VAL A 54 -5.08 5.29 -6.87
N ASN A 55 -5.88 6.30 -6.52
CA ASN A 55 -7.25 6.43 -7.03
C ASN A 55 -7.18 6.88 -8.49
N GLU A 56 -7.60 6.02 -9.41
CA GLU A 56 -7.55 6.29 -10.85
C GLU A 56 -8.36 7.54 -11.23
N GLU A 57 -9.53 7.75 -10.62
CA GLU A 57 -10.33 8.94 -10.86
C GLU A 57 -9.57 10.21 -10.49
N TRP A 58 -8.92 10.20 -9.32
CA TRP A 58 -8.11 11.35 -8.91
C TRP A 58 -6.96 11.59 -9.90
N LEU A 59 -6.27 10.53 -10.32
CA LEU A 59 -5.16 10.66 -11.25
C LEU A 59 -5.60 11.24 -12.59
N ARG A 60 -6.77 10.85 -13.09
CA ARG A 60 -7.28 11.31 -14.37
C ARG A 60 -7.94 12.70 -14.32
N THR A 61 -8.69 12.97 -13.25
CA THR A 61 -9.56 14.14 -13.18
C THR A 61 -9.22 15.13 -12.07
N GLY A 62 -8.45 14.71 -11.07
CA GLY A 62 -8.18 15.51 -9.88
C GLY A 62 -9.25 15.42 -8.81
N LYS A 63 -10.30 14.64 -9.03
CA LYS A 63 -11.40 14.51 -8.08
C LYS A 63 -11.18 13.34 -7.13
N GLY A 64 -11.55 13.54 -5.87
CA GLY A 64 -11.44 12.53 -4.83
C GLY A 64 -10.08 12.51 -4.15
N GLU A 65 -9.80 11.44 -3.44
CA GLU A 65 -8.55 11.27 -2.70
C GLU A 65 -7.47 10.67 -3.60
N MET A 66 -6.22 11.06 -3.35
CA MET A 66 -5.05 10.59 -4.10
C MET A 66 -4.88 9.08 -4.01
N PHE A 67 -5.01 8.52 -2.81
CA PHE A 67 -4.81 7.09 -2.56
C PHE A 67 -6.12 6.43 -2.15
N ILE A 68 -6.25 5.15 -2.55
CA ILE A 68 -7.38 4.31 -2.12
C ILE A 68 -7.02 3.70 -0.77
N GLU A 69 -7.91 3.85 0.21
CA GLU A 69 -7.76 3.14 1.47
C GLU A 69 -7.95 1.65 1.24
N LYS A 70 -6.99 0.86 1.72
CA LYS A 70 -7.14 -0.60 1.68
C LYS A 70 -8.20 -1.03 2.68
N SER A 71 -9.01 -2.01 2.30
CA SER A 71 -9.97 -2.60 3.22
C SER A 71 -9.22 -3.27 4.38
N LYS A 72 -9.93 -3.48 5.50
CA LYS A 72 -9.36 -4.19 6.64
C LYS A 72 -8.89 -5.59 6.26
N ASP A 73 -9.64 -6.27 5.40
CA ASP A 73 -9.28 -7.61 4.92
C ASP A 73 -7.99 -7.60 4.11
N GLU A 74 -7.80 -6.61 3.25
CA GLU A 74 -6.57 -6.46 2.48
C GLU A 74 -5.36 -6.18 3.38
N GLN A 75 -5.54 -5.34 4.40
CA GLN A 75 -4.48 -5.04 5.37
C GLN A 75 -4.08 -6.30 6.15
N ILE A 76 -5.06 -7.09 6.57
CA ILE A 76 -4.83 -8.34 7.27
C ILE A 76 -4.09 -9.33 6.37
N ALA A 77 -4.51 -9.46 5.12
CA ALA A 77 -3.87 -10.36 4.16
C ALA A 77 -2.40 -9.98 3.92
N GLU A 78 -2.10 -8.69 3.79
CA GLU A 78 -0.73 -8.21 3.65
C GLU A 78 0.13 -8.53 4.88
N MET A 79 -0.42 -8.31 6.06
CA MET A 79 0.28 -8.62 7.31
C MET A 79 0.59 -10.11 7.43
N LEU A 80 -0.37 -10.97 7.08
CA LEU A 80 -0.18 -12.43 7.13
C LEU A 80 0.89 -12.86 6.12
N ALA A 81 0.90 -12.29 4.93
CA ALA A 81 1.92 -12.58 3.92
C ALA A 81 3.32 -12.19 4.41
N ASP A 82 3.46 -11.01 5.01
CA ASP A 82 4.73 -10.56 5.59
C ASP A 82 5.22 -11.49 6.69
N ILE A 83 4.32 -11.96 7.55
CA ILE A 83 4.64 -12.88 8.63
C ILE A 83 5.13 -14.21 8.06
N GLN A 84 4.44 -14.73 7.04
CA GLN A 84 4.82 -16.02 6.43
C GLN A 84 6.17 -15.95 5.73
N THR A 85 6.51 -14.83 5.11
CA THR A 85 7.78 -14.65 4.39
C THR A 85 8.93 -14.25 5.31
N GLY A 86 8.63 -13.73 6.51
CA GLY A 86 9.63 -13.22 7.46
C GLY A 86 10.41 -14.28 8.24
N GLY A 87 10.04 -15.55 8.12
CA GLY A 87 10.70 -16.67 8.82
C GLY A 87 10.17 -16.91 10.22
N GLU A 88 10.49 -18.08 10.74
CA GLU A 88 9.93 -18.59 12.01
C GLU A 88 10.43 -17.85 13.25
N ASP A 89 11.58 -17.18 13.15
CA ASP A 89 12.23 -16.56 14.31
C ASP A 89 11.74 -15.14 14.60
N THR A 90 10.87 -14.57 13.76
CA THR A 90 10.36 -13.23 14.01
C THR A 90 9.33 -13.21 15.13
N PHE A 91 9.30 -12.13 15.88
CA PHE A 91 8.29 -11.94 16.93
C PHE A 91 6.86 -12.03 16.36
N LYS A 92 6.63 -11.46 15.18
CA LYS A 92 5.33 -11.49 14.52
C LYS A 92 4.88 -12.92 14.25
N HIS A 93 5.77 -13.76 13.75
CA HIS A 93 5.48 -15.17 13.47
C HIS A 93 5.12 -15.92 14.76
N ARG A 94 5.94 -15.74 15.82
CA ARG A 94 5.67 -16.38 17.12
C ARG A 94 4.34 -15.94 17.70
N LEU A 95 4.03 -14.64 17.59
CA LEU A 95 2.78 -14.07 18.08
C LEU A 95 1.57 -14.70 17.39
N VAL A 96 1.60 -14.74 16.05
CA VAL A 96 0.49 -15.32 15.27
C VAL A 96 0.35 -16.80 15.54
N SER A 97 1.47 -17.53 15.66
CA SER A 97 1.46 -18.95 16.02
C SER A 97 0.80 -19.17 17.38
N ALA A 98 1.10 -18.34 18.36
CA ALA A 98 0.48 -18.40 19.69
C ALA A 98 -1.01 -18.09 19.62
N LEU A 99 -1.40 -17.07 18.86
CA LEU A 99 -2.81 -16.69 18.69
C LEU A 99 -3.63 -17.81 18.04
N SER A 100 -3.02 -18.58 17.14
CA SER A 100 -3.71 -19.70 16.48
C SER A 100 -4.10 -20.82 17.42
N LYS A 101 -3.50 -20.87 18.61
CA LYS A 101 -3.75 -21.89 19.63
C LYS A 101 -4.79 -21.48 20.67
N LEU A 102 -5.30 -20.25 20.59
CA LEU A 102 -6.27 -19.75 21.54
C LEU A 102 -7.63 -20.43 21.35
N ASN A 103 -8.29 -20.76 22.48
CA ASN A 103 -9.66 -21.23 22.47
C ASN A 103 -10.62 -20.03 22.49
N LYS A 104 -11.92 -20.32 22.48
CA LYS A 104 -12.95 -19.25 22.47
C LYS A 104 -12.85 -18.32 23.68
N GLU A 105 -12.62 -18.87 24.86
CA GLU A 105 -12.49 -18.09 26.10
C GLU A 105 -11.29 -17.17 26.05
N ASP A 106 -10.18 -17.65 25.54
CA ASP A 106 -8.95 -16.87 25.37
C ASP A 106 -9.19 -15.69 24.41
N TRP A 107 -9.89 -15.94 23.31
CA TRP A 107 -10.22 -14.88 22.35
C TRP A 107 -11.12 -13.82 22.96
N GLU A 108 -12.11 -14.21 23.78
CA GLU A 108 -12.99 -13.29 24.47
C GLU A 108 -12.23 -12.42 25.49
N SER A 109 -11.27 -13.02 26.20
CA SER A 109 -10.42 -12.29 27.13
C SER A 109 -9.56 -11.27 26.41
N LEU A 110 -8.99 -11.64 25.26
CA LEU A 110 -8.19 -10.73 24.44
C LEU A 110 -9.03 -9.58 23.91
N GLU A 111 -10.25 -9.86 23.47
CA GLU A 111 -11.19 -8.83 23.02
C GLU A 111 -11.45 -7.79 24.10
N LYS A 112 -11.69 -8.23 25.32
CA LYS A 112 -11.90 -7.33 26.47
C LYS A 112 -10.68 -6.45 26.72
N LEU A 113 -9.49 -7.03 26.61
CA LEU A 113 -8.25 -6.30 26.82
C LEU A 113 -8.06 -5.20 25.76
N ILE A 114 -8.35 -5.52 24.51
CA ILE A 114 -8.24 -4.55 23.41
C ILE A 114 -9.28 -3.44 23.54
N ASP A 115 -10.51 -3.79 23.95
CA ASP A 115 -11.55 -2.79 24.19
C ASP A 115 -11.15 -1.81 25.30
N LEU A 116 -10.49 -2.27 26.35
CA LEU A 116 -9.98 -1.41 27.40
C LEU A 116 -8.90 -0.44 26.87
N ILE A 117 -8.03 -0.90 26.00
CA ILE A 117 -7.00 -0.07 25.38
C ILE A 117 -7.60 1.00 24.48
N ASN A 118 -8.63 0.65 23.72
CA ASN A 118 -9.28 1.54 22.76
C ASN A 118 -10.31 2.49 23.36
N LYS A 119 -10.54 2.40 24.66
CA LYS A 119 -11.60 3.14 25.34
C LYS A 119 -11.24 4.57 25.70
N GLU A 120 -10.04 4.98 25.38
CA GLU A 120 -9.59 6.37 25.61
C GLU A 120 -9.98 7.27 24.44
#